data_16064722fc3a5dd4049b556423629c62
#
_entry.id   16064722fc3a5dd4049b556423629c62
#
_cell.length_a   1.000
_cell.length_b   1.000
_cell.length_c   1.000
_cell.angle_alpha   90.00
_cell.angle_beta   90.00
_cell.angle_gamma   90.00
#
_symmetry.space_group_name_H-M   'P 1'
#
loop_
_entity.id
_entity.type
_entity.pdbx_description
1 polymer ?
#
loop_
_entity_poly.entity_id
_entity_poly.type
_entity_poly.pdbx_seq_one_letter_code
_entity_poly.pdbx_strand_id
1 'polypeptide(L)'
;MAFTEKKEHKLEIIPPYSIIQCREANIVEKDGTEVGRTYHRHVRHPGDDVSGDCAELKAVADALWTTEVVAAYEAHQASQTPPTE
;
A
#
# COMPACT_ATOMS: atom_id res chain seq x y z
N MET A 1 -1.87 -26.92 21.86
CA MET A 1 -2.25 -25.50 21.81
C MET A 1 -1.35 -24.79 20.82
N ALA A 2 -1.91 -24.39 19.69
CA ALA A 2 -1.13 -23.79 18.62
C ALA A 2 -1.67 -22.43 18.26
N PHE A 3 -0.80 -21.43 18.30
CA PHE A 3 -1.10 -20.10 17.75
C PHE A 3 -0.53 -20.05 16.35
N THR A 4 -1.32 -19.53 15.43
CA THR A 4 -0.88 -19.26 14.08
C THR A 4 -1.13 -17.81 13.77
N GLU A 5 -0.26 -17.25 12.95
CA GLU A 5 -0.41 -15.88 12.48
C GLU A 5 -0.59 -15.91 10.98
N LYS A 6 -1.48 -15.07 10.49
CA LYS A 6 -1.62 -14.87 9.05
C LYS A 6 -1.80 -13.40 8.78
N LYS A 7 -1.46 -13.00 7.58
CA LYS A 7 -1.58 -11.61 7.16
C LYS A 7 -2.51 -11.53 5.96
N GLU A 8 -3.38 -10.54 6.00
CA GLU A 8 -4.24 -10.22 4.88
C GLU A 8 -3.95 -8.79 4.46
N HIS A 9 -3.94 -8.55 3.16
CA HIS A 9 -3.69 -7.22 2.62
C HIS A 9 -4.89 -6.78 1.81
N LYS A 10 -5.33 -5.57 2.06
CA LYS A 10 -6.39 -4.93 1.27
C LYS A 10 -5.78 -3.71 0.60
N LEU A 11 -5.88 -3.67 -0.71
CA LEU A 11 -5.36 -2.56 -1.50
C LEU A 11 -6.49 -1.70 -2.00
N GLU A 12 -6.28 -0.39 -1.96
CA GLU A 12 -7.22 0.57 -2.52
C GLU A 12 -6.44 1.50 -3.43
N ILE A 13 -6.94 1.68 -4.63
CA ILE A 13 -6.28 2.50 -5.64
C ILE A 13 -7.06 3.79 -5.79
N ILE A 14 -6.37 4.91 -5.62
CA ILE A 14 -6.98 6.24 -5.63
C ILE A 14 -6.59 6.96 -6.91
N PRO A 15 -7.56 7.22 -7.82
CA PRO A 15 -7.27 8.00 -9.00
C PRO A 15 -7.02 9.48 -8.63
N PRO A 16 -6.46 10.29 -9.53
CA PRO A 16 -6.09 9.94 -10.89
C PRO A 16 -4.68 9.33 -11.04
N TYR A 17 -3.89 9.34 -9.98
CA TYR A 17 -2.48 8.95 -10.07
C TYR A 17 -2.20 7.53 -9.59
N SER A 18 -3.24 6.76 -9.31
CA SER A 18 -3.10 5.37 -8.84
C SER A 18 -2.28 5.28 -7.55
N ILE A 19 -2.59 6.15 -6.60
CA ILE A 19 -2.01 6.08 -5.27
C ILE A 19 -2.55 4.82 -4.59
N ILE A 20 -1.66 4.01 -4.03
CA ILE A 20 -2.04 2.73 -3.44
C ILE A 20 -2.07 2.85 -1.93
N GLN A 21 -3.24 2.61 -1.33
CA GLN A 21 -3.36 2.46 0.11
C GLN A 21 -3.38 0.98 0.43
N CYS A 22 -2.55 0.58 1.37
CA CYS A 22 -2.48 -0.82 1.79
C CYS A 22 -2.85 -0.91 3.27
N ARG A 23 -3.81 -1.79 3.56
CA ARG A 23 -4.15 -2.13 4.94
C ARG A 23 -3.72 -3.58 5.18
N GLU A 24 -2.77 -3.74 6.07
CA GLU A 24 -2.31 -5.06 6.48
C GLU A 24 -3.03 -5.46 7.75
N ALA A 25 -3.71 -6.60 7.71
CA ALA A 25 -4.33 -7.19 8.89
C ALA A 25 -3.44 -8.31 9.37
N ASN A 26 -3.04 -8.24 10.63
CA ASN A 26 -2.25 -9.27 11.27
C ASN A 26 -3.22 -10.06 12.15
N ILE A 27 -3.49 -11.29 11.77
CA ILE A 27 -4.52 -12.10 12.39
C ILE A 27 -3.86 -13.22 13.18
N VAL A 28 -4.22 -13.32 14.45
CA VAL A 28 -3.74 -14.38 15.32
C VAL A 28 -4.87 -15.36 15.54
N GLU A 29 -4.61 -16.63 15.29
CA GLU A 29 -5.59 -17.69 15.50
C GLU A 29 -5.06 -18.69 16.52
N LYS A 30 -5.97 -19.24 17.29
CA LYS A 30 -5.67 -20.31 18.22
C LYS A 30 -6.58 -21.48 17.89
N ASP A 31 -5.98 -22.61 17.54
CA ASP A 31 -6.72 -23.83 17.19
C ASP A 31 -7.78 -23.56 16.09
N GLY A 32 -7.42 -22.76 15.10
CA GLY A 32 -8.29 -22.44 13.99
C GLY A 32 -9.30 -21.33 14.24
N THR A 33 -9.32 -20.75 15.44
CA THR A 33 -10.24 -19.68 15.79
C THR A 33 -9.50 -18.37 15.94
N GLU A 34 -9.97 -17.33 15.27
CA GLU A 34 -9.37 -16.01 15.39
C GLU A 34 -9.56 -15.48 16.81
N VAL A 35 -8.45 -15.14 17.46
CA VAL A 35 -8.47 -14.59 18.81
C VAL A 35 -8.00 -13.14 18.88
N GLY A 36 -7.41 -12.63 17.82
CA GLY A 36 -6.99 -11.24 17.78
C GLY A 36 -6.67 -10.78 16.37
N ARG A 37 -6.77 -9.47 16.17
CA ARG A 37 -6.49 -8.88 14.85
C ARG A 37 -6.02 -7.45 15.05
N THR A 38 -4.92 -7.11 14.41
CA THR A 38 -4.41 -5.75 14.41
C THR A 38 -4.29 -5.27 12.96
N TYR A 39 -4.40 -3.98 12.77
CA TYR A 39 -4.34 -3.38 11.45
C TYR A 39 -3.21 -2.38 11.37
N HIS A 40 -2.55 -2.37 10.23
CA HIS A 40 -1.52 -1.40 9.93
C HIS A 40 -1.78 -0.85 8.53
N ARG A 41 -1.79 0.45 8.38
CA ARG A 41 -2.01 1.10 7.09
C ARG A 41 -0.79 1.85 6.65
N HIS A 42 -0.53 1.79 5.36
CA HIS A 42 0.47 2.64 4.77
C HIS A 42 0.03 3.01 3.35
N VAL A 43 0.62 4.07 2.84
CA VAL A 43 0.27 4.61 1.53
C VAL A 43 1.54 4.64 0.68
N ARG A 44 1.41 4.23 -0.58
CA ARG A 44 2.50 4.32 -1.55
C ARG A 44 2.08 5.20 -2.71
N HIS A 45 2.94 6.11 -3.08
CA HIS A 45 2.69 7.04 -4.17
C HIS A 45 3.48 6.59 -5.40
N PRO A 46 3.04 6.98 -6.62
CA PRO A 46 3.77 6.62 -7.83
C PRO A 46 5.25 7.00 -7.74
N GLY A 47 6.12 6.04 -8.00
CA GLY A 47 7.56 6.22 -7.89
C GLY A 47 8.16 5.81 -6.56
N ASP A 48 7.34 5.48 -5.57
CA ASP A 48 7.85 5.03 -4.28
C ASP A 48 8.50 3.64 -4.39
N ASP A 49 9.44 3.38 -3.49
CA ASP A 49 10.07 2.07 -3.40
C ASP A 49 9.11 1.10 -2.72
N VAL A 50 8.67 0.10 -3.48
CA VAL A 50 7.74 -0.92 -2.97
C VAL A 50 8.41 -2.27 -2.82
N SER A 51 9.72 -2.32 -2.84
CA SER A 51 10.46 -3.58 -2.79
C SER A 51 10.22 -4.37 -1.51
N GLY A 52 9.90 -3.70 -0.42
CA GLY A 52 9.58 -4.34 0.85
C GLY A 52 8.09 -4.63 1.05
N ASP A 53 7.25 -4.31 0.08
CA ASP A 53 5.81 -4.48 0.20
C ASP A 53 5.37 -5.87 -0.26
N CYS A 54 4.09 -6.18 -0.05
CA CYS A 54 3.57 -7.49 -0.45
C CYS A 54 3.57 -7.63 -1.97
N ALA A 55 3.54 -8.89 -2.42
CA ALA A 55 3.61 -9.19 -3.85
C ALA A 55 2.46 -8.57 -4.62
N GLU A 56 1.27 -8.53 -4.02
CA GLU A 56 0.11 -7.92 -4.67
C GLU A 56 0.30 -6.43 -4.90
N LEU A 57 0.81 -5.72 -3.90
CA LEU A 57 1.06 -4.29 -4.03
C LEU A 57 2.12 -4.03 -5.09
N LYS A 58 3.19 -4.82 -5.10
CA LYS A 58 4.24 -4.67 -6.11
C LYS A 58 3.69 -4.92 -7.51
N ALA A 59 2.85 -5.92 -7.68
CA ALA A 59 2.25 -6.23 -8.98
C ALA A 59 1.33 -5.10 -9.45
N VAL A 60 0.52 -4.55 -8.56
CA VAL A 60 -0.37 -3.44 -8.88
C VAL A 60 0.45 -2.19 -9.24
N ALA A 61 1.48 -1.89 -8.46
CA ALA A 61 2.35 -0.75 -8.74
C ALA A 61 3.03 -0.90 -10.10
N ASP A 62 3.54 -2.08 -10.39
CA ASP A 62 4.19 -2.36 -11.67
C ASP A 62 3.25 -2.18 -12.85
N ALA A 63 2.00 -2.60 -12.68
CA ALA A 63 1.00 -2.48 -13.73
C ALA A 63 0.50 -1.04 -13.92
N LEU A 64 0.31 -0.30 -12.85
CA LEU A 64 -0.34 1.02 -12.88
C LEU A 64 0.62 2.19 -12.92
N TRP A 65 1.79 2.05 -12.33
CA TRP A 65 2.76 3.15 -12.24
C TRP A 65 3.66 3.16 -13.49
N THR A 66 3.07 3.53 -14.59
CA THR A 66 3.82 3.71 -15.82
C THR A 66 4.69 4.96 -15.73
N THR A 67 5.63 5.10 -16.65
CA THR A 67 6.47 6.30 -16.73
C THR A 67 5.62 7.56 -16.82
N GLU A 68 4.51 7.50 -17.55
CA GLU A 68 3.60 8.64 -17.69
C GLU A 68 2.90 8.98 -16.39
N VAL A 69 2.45 7.97 -15.66
CA VAL A 69 1.77 8.17 -14.37
C VAL A 69 2.72 8.74 -13.35
N VAL A 70 3.93 8.20 -13.25
CA VAL A 70 4.94 8.70 -12.32
C VAL A 70 5.29 10.14 -12.63
N ALA A 71 5.50 10.47 -13.91
CA ALA A 71 5.81 11.82 -14.32
C ALA A 71 4.68 12.80 -14.02
N ALA A 72 3.44 12.39 -14.28
CA ALA A 72 2.27 13.22 -13.99
C ALA A 72 2.12 13.45 -12.49
N TYR A 73 2.38 12.46 -11.69
CA TYR A 73 2.30 12.59 -10.24
C TYR A 73 3.39 13.54 -9.72
N GLU A 74 4.61 13.40 -10.21
CA GLU A 74 5.71 14.30 -9.82
C GLU A 74 5.40 15.74 -10.19
N ALA A 75 4.85 15.96 -11.38
CA ALA A 75 4.44 17.29 -11.81
C ALA A 75 3.32 17.85 -10.91
N HIS A 76 2.37 17.00 -10.52
CA HIS A 76 1.30 17.38 -9.60
C HIS A 76 1.87 17.76 -8.24
N GLN A 77 2.80 16.98 -7.72
CA GLN A 77 3.45 17.28 -6.44
C GLN A 77 4.20 18.60 -6.48
N ALA A 78 4.90 18.85 -7.57
CA ALA A 78 5.62 20.12 -7.74
C ALA A 78 4.67 21.31 -7.73
N SER A 79 3.49 21.17 -8.35
CA SER A 79 2.50 22.24 -8.38
C SER A 79 1.75 22.41 -7.07
N GLN A 80 1.71 21.37 -6.23
CA GLN A 80 1.01 21.40 -4.95
C GLN A 80 1.92 21.78 -3.78
N THR A 81 3.22 21.81 -4.01
CA THR A 81 4.15 22.18 -2.94
C THR A 81 3.92 23.64 -2.56
N PRO A 82 3.60 23.92 -1.29
CA PRO A 82 3.41 25.30 -0.89
C PRO A 82 4.74 26.06 -0.97
N PRO A 83 4.69 27.37 -1.23
CA PRO A 83 5.91 28.15 -1.27
C PRO A 83 6.62 28.09 0.07
N THR A 84 7.93 27.90 0.01
CA THR A 84 8.77 27.89 1.19
C THR A 84 8.99 29.34 1.61
N GLU A 85 8.71 29.60 2.84
CA GLU A 85 8.93 30.92 3.40
C GLU A 85 10.18 30.96 4.26
#